data_e8594667ae9e9edfa34f42c6863f122a
#
_entry.id   e8594667ae9e9edfa34f42c6863f122a
#
_cell.length_a   1.000
_cell.length_b   1.000
_cell.length_c   1.000
_cell.angle_alpha   90.00
_cell.angle_beta   90.00
_cell.angle_gamma   90.00
#
_symmetry.space_group_name_H-M   'P 1'
#
loop_
_entity.id
_entity.type
_entity.pdbx_description
1 polymer ?
#
loop_
_entity_poly.entity_id
_entity_poly.type
_entity_poly.pdbx_seq_one_letter_code
_entity_poly.pdbx_strand_id
1 'polypeptide(L)'
;MPETPACARGLPHGRGLSPAGETSCTVTYGIVGKDTLRVAPKGCTEKRSDCMTATLDRSQTPAKGPKPVLEGHRSSGVQLSVYLGVIFPLAALLAAVPFAWGWGLTWVDVGLFVVFYAISGLGITVSYHRYFTHGSFKAKPWLRVAMAIAGSMAVQGPVITWVADHRRHHAFSDRDGDPHSPWLFGTSPVAIAKGFWHAHMGWLFDRDQTNAERFAPDLVKDPAIKKVDDLFWLWSLLTLVLPGILGGLITWSFWGAVTAFFWAGLVRVCVLHHVTWSVNSVCHMIGERPFAARDKSANFWPLAIFSFGESWHNLHHADPTSARHGVQRGQIDISARLIWIFEKFGWAHDVRWPTPQRLARIAAESK
;
A
#
# COMPACT_ATOMS: atom_id res chain seq x y z
N MET A 1 47.66 -12.42 16.61
CA MET A 1 48.46 -11.18 16.74
C MET A 1 47.64 -10.05 16.13
N PRO A 2 47.48 -8.95 16.82
CA PRO A 2 46.56 -7.90 16.52
C PRO A 2 47.22 -6.73 15.80
N GLU A 3 46.45 -5.94 15.06
CA GLU A 3 46.86 -4.55 14.80
C GLU A 3 45.61 -3.66 14.66
N THR A 4 45.51 -2.74 15.61
CA THR A 4 44.81 -1.46 15.52
C THR A 4 45.71 -0.41 14.84
N PRO A 5 45.14 0.62 14.18
CA PRO A 5 45.59 1.98 14.43
C PRO A 5 44.42 2.96 14.59
N ALA A 6 44.50 3.78 15.61
CA ALA A 6 45.09 5.11 15.75
C ALA A 6 44.25 6.26 15.17
N CYS A 7 43.70 6.97 16.04
CA CYS A 7 43.52 8.37 16.39
C CYS A 7 44.35 9.40 15.58
N ALA A 8 43.71 10.52 15.13
CA ALA A 8 44.29 11.88 15.24
C ALA A 8 43.33 12.96 14.71
N ARG A 9 43.04 13.92 15.58
CA ARG A 9 43.25 15.41 15.59
C ARG A 9 42.24 16.23 14.76
N GLY A 10 41.69 17.35 15.18
CA GLY A 10 42.18 18.35 16.12
C GLY A 10 41.11 19.41 16.42
N LEU A 11 41.28 20.09 17.50
CA LEU A 11 40.53 21.23 18.02
C LEU A 11 40.90 22.53 17.31
N PRO A 12 40.09 23.63 17.51
CA PRO A 12 40.66 24.71 18.31
C PRO A 12 39.74 25.35 19.37
N HIS A 13 40.43 26.05 20.25
CA HIS A 13 40.06 26.69 21.48
C HIS A 13 39.02 27.82 21.42
N GLY A 14 38.18 27.92 22.45
CA GLY A 14 37.51 29.12 22.90
C GLY A 14 37.36 29.09 24.42
N ARG A 15 38.07 30.01 25.15
CA ARG A 15 38.06 30.15 26.60
C ARG A 15 36.78 30.81 27.11
N GLY A 16 36.29 30.38 28.27
CA GLY A 16 35.25 31.07 29.03
C GLY A 16 34.98 30.37 30.39
N LEU A 17 35.65 30.81 31.41
CA LEU A 17 35.31 30.86 32.86
C LEU A 17 34.42 29.78 33.48
N SER A 18 35.03 29.00 34.38
CA SER A 18 34.44 28.15 35.42
C SER A 18 33.74 28.98 36.49
N PRO A 19 32.71 28.43 37.16
CA PRO A 19 32.95 28.09 38.57
C PRO A 19 32.34 26.75 39.04
N ALA A 20 33.14 26.13 39.88
CA ALA A 20 32.76 25.27 41.01
C ALA A 20 32.06 23.92 40.83
N GLY A 21 32.80 22.84 41.00
CA GLY A 21 32.37 21.76 41.89
C GLY A 21 31.36 20.75 41.32
N GLU A 22 31.67 20.04 40.24
CA GLU A 22 30.94 18.81 39.94
C GLU A 22 31.58 17.60 40.65
N THR A 23 30.99 17.21 41.76
CA THR A 23 31.22 15.88 42.37
C THR A 23 30.47 14.85 41.55
N SER A 24 31.20 14.01 40.83
CA SER A 24 30.64 12.86 40.11
C SER A 24 30.07 11.85 41.12
N CYS A 25 28.76 11.75 41.23
CA CYS A 25 28.08 10.70 41.99
C CYS A 25 27.84 9.49 41.10
N THR A 26 28.50 8.39 41.35
CA THR A 26 28.24 7.11 40.69
C THR A 26 27.05 6.43 41.36
N VAL A 27 25.96 6.25 40.63
CA VAL A 27 24.75 5.60 41.12
C VAL A 27 24.78 4.11 40.75
N THR A 28 24.84 3.23 41.75
CA THR A 28 24.72 1.78 41.56
C THR A 28 23.29 1.33 41.88
N TYR A 29 22.67 0.59 40.96
CA TYR A 29 21.35 0.03 41.16
C TYR A 29 21.42 -1.38 41.74
N GLY A 30 20.76 -1.64 42.86
CA GLY A 30 20.58 -2.96 43.45
C GLY A 30 19.12 -3.34 43.53
N ILE A 31 18.77 -4.53 43.08
CA ILE A 31 17.40 -5.08 43.19
C ILE A 31 17.29 -5.80 44.56
N VAL A 32 16.40 -5.33 45.42
CA VAL A 32 16.05 -5.98 46.69
C VAL A 32 14.53 -6.23 46.69
N GLY A 33 14.14 -7.46 46.34
CA GLY A 33 12.74 -7.89 46.35
C GLY A 33 11.95 -7.57 45.08
N LYS A 34 10.85 -8.28 44.88
CA LYS A 34 10.06 -8.26 43.64
C LYS A 34 9.47 -6.88 43.22
N ASP A 35 9.52 -5.86 44.10
CA ASP A 35 8.74 -4.64 43.88
C ASP A 35 9.37 -3.32 44.40
N THR A 36 10.64 -3.29 44.85
CA THR A 36 11.25 -2.04 45.33
C THR A 36 12.69 -1.87 44.88
N LEU A 37 12.97 -0.78 44.17
CA LEU A 37 14.33 -0.31 43.87
C LEU A 37 14.79 0.61 45.02
N ARG A 38 15.81 0.22 45.77
CA ARG A 38 16.51 1.13 46.71
C ARG A 38 17.72 1.72 46.02
N VAL A 39 17.76 3.02 45.92
CA VAL A 39 18.93 3.77 45.49
C VAL A 39 19.71 4.15 46.77
N ALA A 40 20.89 3.58 46.94
CA ALA A 40 21.80 3.97 48.03
C ALA A 40 22.98 4.76 47.45
N PRO A 41 23.18 6.03 47.82
CA PRO A 41 24.38 6.75 47.43
C PRO A 41 25.56 6.27 48.29
N LYS A 42 26.65 5.80 47.67
CA LYS A 42 27.92 5.59 48.35
C LYS A 42 28.74 6.86 48.27
N GLY A 43 29.00 7.49 49.43
CA GLY A 43 30.04 8.50 49.56
C GLY A 43 29.62 9.91 49.94
N CYS A 44 28.44 10.17 50.51
CA CYS A 44 28.12 11.47 51.10
C CYS A 44 28.08 11.35 52.62
N THR A 45 29.07 11.97 53.30
CA THR A 45 29.04 12.24 54.73
C THR A 45 28.36 13.59 54.94
N GLU A 46 27.03 13.59 55.03
CA GLU A 46 26.27 14.65 55.69
C GLU A 46 24.86 14.21 56.09
N LYS A 47 24.39 14.80 57.15
CA LYS A 47 23.27 14.47 58.03
C LYS A 47 21.99 13.86 57.41
N ARG A 48 21.53 12.81 58.07
CA ARG A 48 20.15 12.23 57.98
C ARG A 48 19.07 13.31 57.98
N SER A 49 18.47 13.52 56.86
CA SER A 49 17.02 13.77 56.69
C SER A 49 16.75 14.06 55.21
N ASP A 50 16.13 13.24 54.53
CA ASP A 50 15.57 13.28 53.18
C ASP A 50 16.05 12.12 52.30
N CYS A 51 15.67 10.92 52.74
CA CYS A 51 15.60 9.80 51.85
C CYS A 51 14.35 10.02 50.97
N MET A 52 14.52 10.67 49.81
CA MET A 52 13.45 10.73 48.80
C MET A 52 13.13 9.33 48.31
N THR A 53 12.06 8.77 48.84
CA THR A 53 11.44 7.57 48.27
C THR A 53 10.73 8.02 47.02
N ALA A 54 11.39 7.88 45.87
CA ALA A 54 10.69 8.03 44.58
C ALA A 54 9.75 6.84 44.44
N THR A 55 8.47 7.06 44.77
CA THR A 55 7.39 6.17 44.39
C THR A 55 7.26 6.27 42.88
N LEU A 56 7.66 5.22 42.15
CA LEU A 56 7.34 5.08 40.75
C LEU A 56 5.81 5.04 40.64
N ASP A 57 5.24 6.11 40.11
CA ASP A 57 3.83 6.15 39.75
C ASP A 57 3.58 5.09 38.65
N ARG A 58 3.02 3.97 39.07
CA ARG A 58 2.63 2.86 38.17
C ARG A 58 1.49 3.21 37.22
N SER A 59 0.93 4.42 37.28
CA SER A 59 -0.13 4.87 36.37
C SER A 59 0.39 5.27 34.98
N GLN A 60 1.69 5.50 34.83
CA GLN A 60 2.30 5.72 33.52
C GLN A 60 2.59 4.36 32.87
N THR A 61 1.60 3.82 32.18
CA THR A 61 1.83 2.75 31.19
C THR A 61 2.95 3.24 30.26
N PRO A 62 4.08 2.51 30.13
CA PRO A 62 5.15 2.94 29.24
C PRO A 62 4.54 3.18 27.87
N ALA A 63 4.82 4.34 27.29
CA ALA A 63 4.35 4.69 25.95
C ALA A 63 4.75 3.53 25.03
N LYS A 64 3.73 2.81 24.50
CA LYS A 64 3.98 1.70 23.59
C LYS A 64 4.79 2.25 22.43
N GLY A 65 6.00 1.76 22.24
CA GLY A 65 6.82 2.08 21.09
C GLY A 65 6.06 1.86 19.78
N PRO A 66 6.53 2.40 18.66
CA PRO A 66 5.85 2.22 17.38
C PRO A 66 5.69 0.72 17.10
N LYS A 67 4.46 0.31 16.68
CA LYS A 67 4.18 -1.08 16.31
C LYS A 67 5.15 -1.56 15.23
N PRO A 68 5.53 -2.86 15.21
CA PRO A 68 6.44 -3.39 14.19
C PRO A 68 5.86 -3.20 12.77
N VAL A 69 6.74 -3.21 11.77
CA VAL A 69 6.33 -3.10 10.35
C VAL A 69 5.58 -4.33 9.90
N LEU A 70 6.02 -5.51 10.34
CA LEU A 70 5.43 -6.81 10.03
C LEU A 70 4.74 -7.37 11.26
N GLU A 71 3.66 -8.14 11.06
CA GLU A 71 2.90 -8.79 12.14
C GLU A 71 2.99 -10.32 12.10
N GLY A 72 3.96 -10.88 11.35
CA GLY A 72 4.17 -12.32 11.23
C GLY A 72 3.99 -12.82 9.80
N HIS A 73 3.56 -14.09 9.67
CA HIS A 73 3.43 -14.76 8.38
C HIS A 73 1.97 -15.14 8.09
N ARG A 74 1.60 -15.08 6.82
CA ARG A 74 0.32 -15.58 6.32
C ARG A 74 0.17 -17.06 6.65
N SER A 75 -1.02 -17.48 7.06
CA SER A 75 -1.35 -18.90 7.23
C SER A 75 -1.22 -19.65 5.89
N SER A 76 -0.98 -20.95 5.95
CA SER A 76 -0.84 -21.77 4.73
C SER A 76 -2.09 -21.73 3.85
N GLY A 77 -3.29 -21.63 4.44
CA GLY A 77 -4.55 -21.50 3.69
C GLY A 77 -4.64 -20.16 2.94
N VAL A 78 -4.27 -19.05 3.58
CA VAL A 78 -4.22 -17.73 2.93
C VAL A 78 -3.15 -17.72 1.83
N GLN A 79 -1.98 -18.31 2.08
CA GLN A 79 -0.93 -18.39 1.06
C GLN A 79 -1.35 -19.24 -0.15
N LEU A 80 -2.01 -20.38 0.07
CA LEU A 80 -2.57 -21.19 -1.01
C LEU A 80 -3.56 -20.40 -1.85
N SER A 81 -4.43 -19.62 -1.22
CA SER A 81 -5.40 -18.81 -1.95
C SER A 81 -4.76 -17.71 -2.79
N VAL A 82 -3.62 -17.13 -2.35
CA VAL A 82 -2.82 -16.21 -3.17
C VAL A 82 -2.28 -16.94 -4.41
N TYR A 83 -1.70 -18.12 -4.24
CA TYR A 83 -1.24 -18.93 -5.38
C TYR A 83 -2.38 -19.22 -6.37
N LEU A 84 -3.53 -19.65 -5.88
CA LEU A 84 -4.69 -19.94 -6.73
C LEU A 84 -5.20 -18.66 -7.43
N GLY A 85 -5.30 -17.54 -6.72
CA GLY A 85 -5.74 -16.25 -7.25
C GLY A 85 -4.81 -15.66 -8.32
N VAL A 86 -3.53 -16.04 -8.33
CA VAL A 86 -2.56 -15.62 -9.34
C VAL A 86 -2.46 -16.65 -10.48
N ILE A 87 -2.34 -17.94 -10.15
CA ILE A 87 -2.04 -18.99 -11.15
C ILE A 87 -3.27 -19.30 -12.01
N PHE A 88 -4.46 -19.41 -11.43
CA PHE A 88 -5.66 -19.76 -12.19
C PHE A 88 -6.03 -18.72 -13.27
N PRO A 89 -6.08 -17.42 -12.96
CA PRO A 89 -6.32 -16.41 -14.00
C PRO A 89 -5.22 -16.35 -15.07
N LEU A 90 -3.96 -16.57 -14.67
CA LEU A 90 -2.85 -16.65 -15.62
C LEU A 90 -2.97 -17.87 -16.55
N ALA A 91 -3.30 -19.04 -16.00
CA ALA A 91 -3.55 -20.24 -16.80
C ALA A 91 -4.73 -20.03 -17.77
N ALA A 92 -5.80 -19.36 -17.32
CA ALA A 92 -6.92 -18.98 -18.17
C ALA A 92 -6.49 -18.03 -19.30
N LEU A 93 -5.66 -17.01 -19.00
CA LEU A 93 -5.13 -16.12 -20.04
C LEU A 93 -4.29 -16.87 -21.07
N LEU A 94 -3.42 -17.78 -20.64
CA LEU A 94 -2.62 -18.61 -21.56
C LEU A 94 -3.50 -19.55 -22.40
N ALA A 95 -4.55 -20.12 -21.80
CA ALA A 95 -5.52 -20.93 -22.52
C ALA A 95 -6.40 -20.10 -23.49
N ALA A 96 -6.60 -18.81 -23.21
CA ALA A 96 -7.39 -17.93 -24.07
C ALA A 96 -6.81 -17.79 -25.49
N VAL A 97 -5.48 -17.88 -25.65
CA VAL A 97 -4.81 -17.73 -26.93
C VAL A 97 -5.30 -18.77 -27.96
N PRO A 98 -5.28 -20.10 -27.70
CA PRO A 98 -5.86 -21.08 -28.62
C PRO A 98 -7.38 -21.02 -28.71
N PHE A 99 -8.08 -20.63 -27.64
CA PHE A 99 -9.55 -20.57 -27.61
C PHE A 99 -10.13 -19.33 -28.31
N ALA A 100 -9.40 -18.20 -28.37
CA ALA A 100 -9.84 -17.01 -29.09
C ALA A 100 -9.94 -17.26 -30.61
N TRP A 101 -9.16 -18.18 -31.14
CA TRP A 101 -9.03 -18.47 -32.57
C TRP A 101 -10.10 -19.44 -33.09
N GLY A 102 -11.34 -19.33 -32.63
CA GLY A 102 -12.49 -20.11 -33.13
C GLY A 102 -13.40 -20.66 -32.04
N TRP A 103 -13.15 -20.39 -30.79
CA TRP A 103 -13.93 -20.87 -29.66
C TRP A 103 -14.60 -19.75 -28.86
N GLY A 104 -15.72 -19.25 -29.40
CA GLY A 104 -16.75 -18.72 -28.56
C GLY A 104 -16.45 -17.41 -27.80
N LEU A 105 -15.59 -16.51 -28.32
CA LEU A 105 -15.62 -15.11 -27.86
C LEU A 105 -16.78 -14.40 -28.55
N THR A 106 -17.80 -14.05 -27.78
CA THR A 106 -18.97 -13.31 -28.26
C THR A 106 -18.93 -11.84 -27.82
N TRP A 107 -19.74 -10.99 -28.45
CA TRP A 107 -19.90 -9.60 -28.02
C TRP A 107 -20.49 -9.48 -26.61
N VAL A 108 -21.23 -10.49 -26.13
CA VAL A 108 -21.72 -10.56 -24.76
C VAL A 108 -20.55 -10.74 -23.79
N ASP A 109 -19.61 -11.62 -24.13
CA ASP A 109 -18.40 -11.83 -23.30
C ASP A 109 -17.53 -10.56 -23.23
N VAL A 110 -17.35 -9.88 -24.37
CA VAL A 110 -16.63 -8.60 -24.43
C VAL A 110 -17.34 -7.52 -23.60
N GLY A 111 -18.65 -7.40 -23.73
CA GLY A 111 -19.44 -6.43 -22.96
C GLY A 111 -19.35 -6.69 -21.45
N LEU A 112 -19.51 -7.94 -21.02
CA LEU A 112 -19.36 -8.34 -19.62
C LEU A 112 -17.92 -8.15 -19.11
N PHE A 113 -16.92 -8.48 -19.93
CA PHE A 113 -15.51 -8.23 -19.60
C PHE A 113 -15.29 -6.73 -19.30
N VAL A 114 -15.71 -5.83 -20.17
CA VAL A 114 -15.53 -4.38 -20.02
C VAL A 114 -16.26 -3.87 -18.77
N VAL A 115 -17.50 -4.30 -18.54
CA VAL A 115 -18.28 -3.88 -17.37
C VAL A 115 -17.63 -4.33 -16.06
N PHE A 116 -17.27 -5.61 -15.94
CA PHE A 116 -16.65 -6.13 -14.71
C PHE A 116 -15.21 -5.63 -14.54
N TYR A 117 -14.48 -5.38 -15.62
CA TYR A 117 -13.18 -4.73 -15.58
C TYR A 117 -13.29 -3.31 -15.02
N ALA A 118 -14.26 -2.53 -15.50
CA ALA A 118 -14.49 -1.17 -15.02
C ALA A 118 -14.91 -1.15 -13.54
N ILE A 119 -15.87 -2.01 -13.14
CA ILE A 119 -16.32 -2.09 -11.73
C ILE A 119 -15.15 -2.41 -10.79
N SER A 120 -14.44 -3.49 -11.07
CA SER A 120 -13.35 -3.95 -10.18
C SER A 120 -12.09 -3.07 -10.27
N GLY A 121 -11.75 -2.58 -11.46
CA GLY A 121 -10.61 -1.68 -11.65
C GLY A 121 -10.84 -0.31 -11.00
N LEU A 122 -12.00 0.31 -11.19
CA LEU A 122 -12.36 1.55 -10.48
C LEU A 122 -12.56 1.30 -8.97
N GLY A 123 -12.96 0.09 -8.58
CA GLY A 123 -12.95 -0.36 -7.19
C GLY A 123 -11.54 -0.32 -6.56
N ILE A 124 -10.49 -0.69 -7.29
CA ILE A 124 -9.11 -0.51 -6.84
C ILE A 124 -8.73 0.96 -6.87
N THR A 125 -8.86 1.63 -8.00
CA THR A 125 -8.24 2.94 -8.22
C THR A 125 -8.94 4.07 -7.46
N VAL A 126 -10.28 4.12 -7.47
CA VAL A 126 -11.05 5.15 -6.75
C VAL A 126 -11.24 4.78 -5.29
N SER A 127 -11.49 3.49 -4.98
CA SER A 127 -11.81 3.05 -3.65
C SER A 127 -10.57 2.73 -2.82
N TYR A 128 -9.93 1.58 -3.08
CA TYR A 128 -8.80 1.12 -2.26
C TYR A 128 -7.68 2.14 -2.25
N HIS A 129 -7.32 2.68 -3.41
CA HIS A 129 -6.20 3.57 -3.59
C HIS A 129 -6.52 5.01 -3.14
N ARG A 130 -7.36 5.75 -3.90
CA ARG A 130 -7.56 7.19 -3.64
C ARG A 130 -8.39 7.44 -2.39
N TYR A 131 -9.41 6.62 -2.11
CA TYR A 131 -10.28 6.84 -0.95
C TYR A 131 -9.69 6.25 0.33
N PHE A 132 -9.54 4.92 0.43
CA PHE A 132 -9.15 4.27 1.68
C PHE A 132 -7.67 4.48 2.03
N THR A 133 -6.76 4.46 1.04
CA THR A 133 -5.33 4.65 1.31
C THR A 133 -5.01 6.12 1.56
N HIS A 134 -5.40 7.01 0.65
CA HIS A 134 -4.90 8.39 0.62
C HIS A 134 -5.90 9.43 1.10
N GLY A 135 -7.17 9.07 1.32
CA GLY A 135 -8.18 10.01 1.79
C GLY A 135 -8.36 11.20 0.85
N SER A 136 -8.28 10.98 -0.47
CA SER A 136 -8.38 12.04 -1.48
C SER A 136 -9.73 12.75 -1.50
N PHE A 137 -10.76 12.14 -0.91
CA PHE A 137 -12.10 12.70 -0.75
C PHE A 137 -12.81 12.00 0.42
N LYS A 138 -13.98 12.52 0.82
CA LYS A 138 -14.91 11.85 1.73
C LYS A 138 -16.14 11.39 0.95
N ALA A 139 -16.82 10.33 1.41
CA ALA A 139 -17.98 9.74 0.74
C ALA A 139 -19.11 9.44 1.71
N LYS A 140 -20.35 9.41 1.20
CA LYS A 140 -21.51 8.95 1.97
C LYS A 140 -21.30 7.48 2.42
N PRO A 141 -21.86 7.07 3.57
CA PRO A 141 -21.63 5.72 4.13
C PRO A 141 -21.92 4.58 3.16
N TRP A 142 -23.04 4.65 2.42
CA TRP A 142 -23.40 3.63 1.44
C TRP A 142 -22.41 3.53 0.28
N LEU A 143 -21.93 4.69 -0.23
CA LEU A 143 -20.95 4.72 -1.32
C LEU A 143 -19.62 4.13 -0.87
N ARG A 144 -19.20 4.42 0.36
CA ARG A 144 -17.99 3.87 0.97
C ARG A 144 -18.00 2.34 1.00
N VAL A 145 -19.14 1.74 1.41
CA VAL A 145 -19.31 0.28 1.43
C VAL A 145 -19.35 -0.29 0.02
N ALA A 146 -20.11 0.34 -0.89
CA ALA A 146 -20.19 -0.09 -2.28
C ALA A 146 -18.82 -0.08 -2.98
N MET A 147 -18.03 0.97 -2.75
CA MET A 147 -16.66 1.08 -3.25
C MET A 147 -15.75 -0.01 -2.68
N ALA A 148 -15.85 -0.32 -1.36
CA ALA A 148 -15.07 -1.39 -0.75
C ALA A 148 -15.40 -2.76 -1.37
N ILE A 149 -16.68 -3.05 -1.63
CA ILE A 149 -17.12 -4.26 -2.32
C ILE A 149 -16.55 -4.31 -3.74
N ALA A 150 -16.67 -3.20 -4.52
CA ALA A 150 -16.13 -3.13 -5.87
C ALA A 150 -14.62 -3.39 -5.92
N GLY A 151 -13.85 -2.85 -4.95
CA GLY A 151 -12.42 -3.13 -4.82
C GLY A 151 -12.13 -4.59 -4.50
N SER A 152 -12.92 -5.22 -3.60
CA SER A 152 -12.79 -6.64 -3.27
C SER A 152 -13.05 -7.54 -4.48
N MET A 153 -13.90 -7.12 -5.41
CA MET A 153 -14.17 -7.83 -6.68
C MET A 153 -12.98 -7.83 -7.66
N ALA A 154 -11.91 -7.10 -7.39
CA ALA A 154 -10.67 -7.18 -8.16
C ALA A 154 -9.82 -8.41 -7.84
N VAL A 155 -10.11 -9.14 -6.76
CA VAL A 155 -9.38 -10.34 -6.30
C VAL A 155 -7.89 -10.03 -5.99
N GLN A 156 -7.61 -8.82 -5.46
CA GLN A 156 -6.25 -8.37 -5.12
C GLN A 156 -5.97 -8.36 -3.61
N GLY A 157 -6.80 -9.02 -2.83
CA GLY A 157 -6.74 -9.09 -1.37
C GLY A 157 -7.83 -8.28 -0.67
N PRO A 158 -8.08 -8.58 0.62
CA PRO A 158 -9.01 -7.84 1.46
C PRO A 158 -8.62 -6.37 1.56
N VAL A 159 -9.60 -5.48 1.77
CA VAL A 159 -9.39 -4.02 1.76
C VAL A 159 -8.37 -3.55 2.80
N ILE A 160 -8.40 -4.12 4.00
CA ILE A 160 -7.51 -3.72 5.11
C ILE A 160 -6.06 -4.11 4.78
N THR A 161 -5.85 -5.33 4.29
CA THR A 161 -4.53 -5.83 3.88
C THR A 161 -3.97 -5.01 2.72
N TRP A 162 -4.77 -4.80 1.67
CA TRP A 162 -4.35 -4.02 0.49
C TRP A 162 -3.95 -2.60 0.86
N VAL A 163 -4.75 -1.92 1.69
CA VAL A 163 -4.46 -0.55 2.15
C VAL A 163 -3.22 -0.51 3.05
N ALA A 164 -3.05 -1.50 3.93
CA ALA A 164 -1.87 -1.58 4.79
C ALA A 164 -0.58 -1.76 3.97
N ASP A 165 -0.59 -2.67 2.99
CA ASP A 165 0.56 -2.89 2.09
C ASP A 165 0.87 -1.62 1.29
N HIS A 166 -0.14 -0.94 0.77
CA HIS A 166 0.07 0.25 -0.04
C HIS A 166 0.52 1.48 0.77
N ARG A 167 0.00 1.67 2.00
CA ARG A 167 0.51 2.70 2.92
C ARG A 167 1.94 2.40 3.37
N ARG A 168 2.30 1.13 3.54
CA ARG A 168 3.68 0.71 3.80
C ARG A 168 4.57 1.01 2.59
N HIS A 169 4.11 0.73 1.35
CA HIS A 169 4.81 1.12 0.14
C HIS A 169 5.12 2.61 0.12
N HIS A 170 4.14 3.50 0.35
CA HIS A 170 4.38 4.95 0.40
C HIS A 170 5.34 5.39 1.51
N ALA A 171 5.33 4.70 2.65
CA ALA A 171 6.25 5.01 3.75
C ALA A 171 7.71 4.65 3.43
N PHE A 172 7.92 3.61 2.62
CA PHE A 172 9.24 3.04 2.31
C PHE A 172 9.58 3.04 0.81
N SER A 173 8.80 3.70 -0.03
CA SER A 173 8.88 3.63 -1.49
C SER A 173 10.32 3.64 -2.03
N ASP A 174 10.65 2.61 -2.79
CA ASP A 174 11.97 2.34 -3.40
C ASP A 174 13.16 2.21 -2.41
N ARG A 175 12.88 1.86 -1.16
CA ARG A 175 13.86 1.66 -0.09
C ARG A 175 13.58 0.36 0.68
N ASP A 176 14.52 -0.03 1.55
CA ASP A 176 14.33 -1.16 2.47
C ASP A 176 13.04 -0.99 3.28
N GLY A 177 12.23 -2.05 3.30
CA GLY A 177 10.90 -2.03 3.91
C GLY A 177 9.75 -1.87 2.92
N ASP A 178 9.99 -1.45 1.69
CA ASP A 178 8.98 -1.44 0.62
C ASP A 178 8.58 -2.89 0.25
N PRO A 179 7.28 -3.25 0.25
CA PRO A 179 6.88 -4.61 -0.08
C PRO A 179 7.14 -5.00 -1.54
N HIS A 180 7.19 -4.06 -2.48
CA HIS A 180 7.25 -4.37 -3.91
C HIS A 180 8.11 -3.40 -4.75
N SER A 181 9.21 -2.88 -4.21
CA SER A 181 10.11 -2.07 -5.02
C SER A 181 10.91 -2.92 -6.03
N PRO A 182 11.06 -2.45 -7.29
CA PRO A 182 11.95 -3.08 -8.26
C PRO A 182 13.44 -2.83 -7.97
N TRP A 183 13.79 -2.02 -6.98
CA TRP A 183 15.17 -1.58 -6.70
C TRP A 183 15.82 -2.28 -5.52
N LEU A 184 15.14 -3.23 -4.86
CA LEU A 184 15.65 -3.91 -3.65
C LEU A 184 16.88 -4.78 -3.88
N PHE A 185 17.16 -5.20 -5.11
CA PHE A 185 18.25 -6.15 -5.43
C PHE A 185 19.48 -5.49 -6.03
N GLY A 186 19.48 -4.17 -6.21
CA GLY A 186 20.58 -3.40 -6.81
C GLY A 186 20.34 -3.01 -8.26
N THR A 187 21.41 -2.59 -8.98
CA THR A 187 21.32 -1.94 -10.29
C THR A 187 21.98 -2.75 -11.43
N SER A 188 22.54 -3.95 -11.18
CA SER A 188 23.01 -4.80 -12.26
C SER A 188 21.85 -5.32 -13.12
N PRO A 189 22.06 -5.69 -14.39
CA PRO A 189 20.98 -6.19 -15.26
C PRO A 189 20.18 -7.35 -14.65
N VAL A 190 20.86 -8.29 -13.99
CA VAL A 190 20.20 -9.43 -13.31
C VAL A 190 19.41 -8.94 -12.08
N ALA A 191 19.96 -8.01 -11.31
CA ALA A 191 19.28 -7.41 -10.14
C ALA A 191 18.03 -6.65 -10.57
N ILE A 192 18.09 -5.90 -11.68
CA ILE A 192 16.95 -5.19 -12.27
C ILE A 192 15.87 -6.18 -12.73
N ALA A 193 16.24 -7.24 -13.43
CA ALA A 193 15.28 -8.29 -13.86
C ALA A 193 14.62 -8.97 -12.66
N LYS A 194 15.39 -9.31 -11.62
CA LYS A 194 14.87 -9.87 -10.36
C LYS A 194 13.95 -8.87 -9.64
N GLY A 195 14.34 -7.60 -9.59
CA GLY A 195 13.55 -6.54 -8.99
C GLY A 195 12.25 -6.30 -9.74
N PHE A 196 12.26 -6.27 -11.06
CA PHE A 196 11.07 -6.18 -11.89
C PHE A 196 10.09 -7.33 -11.59
N TRP A 197 10.58 -8.58 -11.60
CA TRP A 197 9.76 -9.74 -11.25
C TRP A 197 9.16 -9.61 -9.84
N HIS A 198 10.00 -9.23 -8.86
CA HIS A 198 9.55 -9.04 -7.48
C HIS A 198 8.45 -7.98 -7.39
N ALA A 199 8.67 -6.79 -7.94
CA ALA A 199 7.71 -5.69 -7.89
C ALA A 199 6.42 -6.01 -8.66
N HIS A 200 6.52 -6.73 -9.79
CA HIS A 200 5.38 -7.08 -10.60
C HIS A 200 4.47 -8.10 -9.91
N MET A 201 5.01 -9.21 -9.46
CA MET A 201 4.21 -10.29 -8.85
C MET A 201 4.94 -11.13 -7.79
N GLY A 202 6.26 -11.10 -7.75
CA GLY A 202 7.05 -11.96 -6.85
C GLY A 202 6.75 -11.72 -5.38
N TRP A 203 6.53 -10.47 -4.98
CA TRP A 203 6.21 -10.07 -3.62
C TRP A 203 4.92 -10.68 -3.08
N LEU A 204 3.97 -11.05 -3.96
CA LEU A 204 2.73 -11.72 -3.56
C LEU A 204 2.99 -13.10 -2.95
N PHE A 205 4.09 -13.74 -3.32
CA PHE A 205 4.48 -15.07 -2.83
C PHE A 205 5.26 -15.02 -1.52
N ASP A 206 5.70 -13.83 -1.09
CA ASP A 206 6.30 -13.65 0.23
C ASP A 206 5.24 -13.90 1.32
N ARG A 207 5.64 -14.57 2.38
CA ARG A 207 4.71 -14.92 3.48
C ARG A 207 4.56 -13.81 4.51
N ASP A 208 5.46 -12.85 4.50
CA ASP A 208 5.46 -11.74 5.45
C ASP A 208 4.20 -10.90 5.31
N GLN A 209 3.57 -10.59 6.45
CA GLN A 209 2.35 -9.82 6.51
C GLN A 209 2.61 -8.42 7.07
N THR A 210 2.16 -7.41 6.36
CA THR A 210 2.21 -6.03 6.84
C THR A 210 1.30 -5.84 8.04
N ASN A 211 1.79 -5.15 9.08
CA ASN A 211 1.03 -4.91 10.29
C ASN A 211 -0.12 -3.92 10.02
N ALA A 212 -1.34 -4.45 9.94
CA ALA A 212 -2.54 -3.67 9.66
C ALA A 212 -2.85 -2.64 10.77
N GLU A 213 -2.56 -2.96 12.04
CA GLU A 213 -2.75 -2.02 13.14
C GLU A 213 -1.76 -0.84 13.14
N ARG A 214 -0.64 -0.98 12.42
CA ARG A 214 0.31 0.12 12.19
C ARG A 214 -0.11 0.97 10.99
N PHE A 215 -0.43 0.34 9.86
CA PHE A 215 -0.61 1.03 8.59
C PHE A 215 -2.06 1.34 8.22
N ALA A 216 -3.04 0.61 8.78
CA ALA A 216 -4.47 0.83 8.53
C ALA A 216 -5.33 0.81 9.80
N PRO A 217 -4.91 1.48 10.92
CA PRO A 217 -5.61 1.42 12.20
C PRO A 217 -7.03 2.01 12.15
N ASP A 218 -7.28 2.90 11.22
CA ASP A 218 -8.58 3.50 10.92
C ASP A 218 -9.55 2.47 10.34
N LEU A 219 -9.09 1.59 9.45
CA LEU A 219 -9.93 0.57 8.82
C LEU A 219 -10.15 -0.64 9.73
N VAL A 220 -9.13 -1.03 10.50
CA VAL A 220 -9.25 -2.11 11.51
C VAL A 220 -10.35 -1.81 12.53
N LYS A 221 -10.56 -0.53 12.87
CA LYS A 221 -11.58 -0.08 13.83
C LYS A 221 -12.94 0.16 13.21
N ASP A 222 -13.07 0.11 11.90
CA ASP A 222 -14.31 0.41 11.18
C ASP A 222 -15.13 -0.88 10.98
N PRO A 223 -16.27 -1.05 11.69
CA PRO A 223 -17.02 -2.31 11.66
C PRO A 223 -17.65 -2.59 10.28
N ALA A 224 -18.01 -1.55 9.51
CA ALA A 224 -18.61 -1.72 8.20
C ALA A 224 -17.57 -2.20 7.18
N ILE A 225 -16.37 -1.63 7.21
CA ILE A 225 -15.29 -2.03 6.33
C ILE A 225 -14.72 -3.38 6.73
N LYS A 226 -14.60 -3.65 8.05
CA LYS A 226 -14.20 -4.97 8.52
C LYS A 226 -15.16 -6.07 8.07
N LYS A 227 -16.48 -5.83 8.04
CA LYS A 227 -17.44 -6.78 7.51
C LYS A 227 -17.24 -7.07 6.01
N VAL A 228 -16.92 -6.05 5.21
CA VAL A 228 -16.58 -6.25 3.79
C VAL A 228 -15.27 -7.03 3.64
N ASP A 229 -14.28 -6.73 4.46
CA ASP A 229 -12.98 -7.39 4.52
C ASP A 229 -13.12 -8.89 4.86
N ASP A 230 -13.87 -9.20 5.92
CA ASP A 230 -14.15 -10.59 6.36
C ASP A 230 -14.91 -11.42 5.29
N LEU A 231 -15.69 -10.74 4.42
CA LEU A 231 -16.42 -11.34 3.31
C LEU A 231 -15.67 -11.33 1.98
N PHE A 232 -14.36 -11.07 1.98
CA PHE A 232 -13.55 -10.97 0.75
C PHE A 232 -13.74 -12.16 -0.19
N TRP A 233 -13.84 -13.38 0.34
CA TRP A 233 -14.04 -14.59 -0.46
C TRP A 233 -15.38 -14.62 -1.19
N LEU A 234 -16.44 -14.10 -0.55
CA LEU A 234 -17.73 -13.96 -1.20
C LEU A 234 -17.66 -13.01 -2.40
N TRP A 235 -17.02 -11.84 -2.24
CA TRP A 235 -16.87 -10.89 -3.34
C TRP A 235 -15.99 -11.42 -4.46
N SER A 236 -14.93 -12.17 -4.11
CA SER A 236 -14.08 -12.87 -5.07
C SER A 236 -14.83 -13.96 -5.83
N LEU A 237 -15.67 -14.73 -5.19
CA LEU A 237 -16.52 -15.70 -5.84
C LEU A 237 -17.56 -15.03 -6.77
N LEU A 238 -18.23 -14.01 -6.27
CA LEU A 238 -19.25 -13.30 -7.05
C LEU A 238 -18.68 -12.66 -8.32
N THR A 239 -17.50 -12.06 -8.25
CA THR A 239 -16.87 -11.43 -9.44
C THR A 239 -16.48 -12.44 -10.51
N LEU A 240 -16.27 -13.70 -10.15
CA LEU A 240 -16.01 -14.79 -11.10
C LEU A 240 -17.31 -15.37 -11.67
N VAL A 241 -18.30 -15.62 -10.81
CA VAL A 241 -19.52 -16.37 -11.16
C VAL A 241 -20.59 -15.50 -11.82
N LEU A 242 -20.76 -14.25 -11.38
CA LEU A 242 -21.78 -13.35 -11.93
C LEU A 242 -21.67 -13.14 -13.44
N PRO A 243 -20.49 -12.93 -14.06
CA PRO A 243 -20.38 -12.85 -15.50
C PRO A 243 -20.92 -14.09 -16.20
N GLY A 244 -20.63 -15.29 -15.67
CA GLY A 244 -21.15 -16.55 -16.21
C GLY A 244 -22.66 -16.64 -16.12
N ILE A 245 -23.26 -16.32 -14.97
CA ILE A 245 -24.71 -16.28 -14.79
C ILE A 245 -25.34 -15.31 -15.81
N LEU A 246 -24.82 -14.09 -15.90
CA LEU A 246 -25.33 -13.07 -16.81
C LEU A 246 -25.17 -13.48 -18.28
N GLY A 247 -24.01 -14.04 -18.65
CA GLY A 247 -23.79 -14.55 -20.00
C GLY A 247 -24.78 -15.64 -20.39
N GLY A 248 -25.03 -16.61 -19.48
CA GLY A 248 -26.02 -17.65 -19.68
C GLY A 248 -27.45 -17.11 -19.83
N LEU A 249 -27.83 -16.15 -18.99
CA LEU A 249 -29.14 -15.51 -19.05
C LEU A 249 -29.33 -14.65 -20.30
N ILE A 250 -28.33 -13.89 -20.72
CA ILE A 250 -28.42 -13.02 -21.91
C ILE A 250 -28.47 -13.86 -23.18
N THR A 251 -27.72 -14.93 -23.27
CA THR A 251 -27.62 -15.79 -24.46
C THR A 251 -28.59 -16.96 -24.45
N TRP A 252 -29.31 -17.19 -23.37
CA TRP A 252 -30.13 -18.39 -23.12
C TRP A 252 -29.38 -19.70 -23.42
N SER A 253 -28.10 -19.75 -23.09
CA SER A 253 -27.21 -20.85 -23.42
C SER A 253 -26.27 -21.20 -22.24
N PHE A 254 -26.18 -22.49 -21.92
CA PHE A 254 -25.15 -22.99 -20.99
C PHE A 254 -23.75 -22.65 -21.50
N TRP A 255 -23.51 -22.72 -22.80
CA TRP A 255 -22.23 -22.38 -23.39
C TRP A 255 -21.91 -20.88 -23.25
N GLY A 256 -22.90 -20.02 -23.37
CA GLY A 256 -22.74 -18.59 -23.08
C GLY A 256 -22.41 -18.31 -21.60
N ALA A 257 -22.90 -19.14 -20.68
CA ALA A 257 -22.47 -19.04 -19.29
C ALA A 257 -20.99 -19.45 -19.11
N VAL A 258 -20.55 -20.50 -19.78
CA VAL A 258 -19.15 -21.00 -19.73
C VAL A 258 -18.18 -19.97 -20.32
N THR A 259 -18.48 -19.42 -21.50
CA THR A 259 -17.61 -18.44 -22.16
C THR A 259 -17.54 -17.13 -21.38
N ALA A 260 -18.65 -16.62 -20.85
CA ALA A 260 -18.65 -15.42 -20.03
C ALA A 260 -17.92 -15.60 -18.70
N PHE A 261 -18.05 -16.75 -18.02
CA PHE A 261 -17.25 -17.10 -16.85
C PHE A 261 -15.74 -17.11 -17.20
N PHE A 262 -15.38 -17.71 -18.33
CA PHE A 262 -13.99 -17.79 -18.76
C PHE A 262 -13.42 -16.39 -19.09
N TRP A 263 -14.09 -15.64 -20.00
CA TRP A 263 -13.57 -14.35 -20.48
C TRP A 263 -13.75 -13.22 -19.46
N ALA A 264 -14.97 -13.00 -18.99
CA ALA A 264 -15.28 -11.88 -18.10
C ALA A 264 -15.04 -12.21 -16.60
N GLY A 265 -14.96 -13.48 -16.24
CA GLY A 265 -14.51 -13.92 -14.94
C GLY A 265 -12.97 -14.02 -14.87
N LEU A 266 -12.41 -15.11 -15.38
CA LEU A 266 -11.00 -15.48 -15.17
C LEU A 266 -10.02 -14.61 -15.96
N VAL A 267 -10.18 -14.51 -17.29
CA VAL A 267 -9.24 -13.75 -18.15
C VAL A 267 -9.22 -12.27 -17.75
N ARG A 268 -10.40 -11.69 -17.45
CA ARG A 268 -10.51 -10.31 -16.99
C ARG A 268 -9.75 -10.08 -15.68
N VAL A 269 -9.83 -10.99 -14.71
CA VAL A 269 -9.07 -10.87 -13.44
C VAL A 269 -7.58 -10.86 -13.73
N CYS A 270 -7.08 -11.76 -14.57
CA CYS A 270 -5.68 -11.79 -14.95
C CYS A 270 -5.22 -10.46 -15.58
N VAL A 271 -5.98 -9.96 -16.57
CA VAL A 271 -5.64 -8.69 -17.24
C VAL A 271 -5.59 -7.54 -16.23
N LEU A 272 -6.59 -7.43 -15.35
CA LEU A 272 -6.62 -6.39 -14.32
C LEU A 272 -5.43 -6.50 -13.35
N HIS A 273 -5.08 -7.71 -12.93
CA HIS A 273 -3.92 -7.96 -12.05
C HIS A 273 -2.63 -7.45 -12.70
N HIS A 274 -2.36 -7.88 -13.93
CA HIS A 274 -1.13 -7.46 -14.63
C HIS A 274 -1.09 -5.96 -14.92
N VAL A 275 -2.22 -5.32 -15.20
CA VAL A 275 -2.28 -3.85 -15.33
C VAL A 275 -1.94 -3.16 -13.99
N THR A 276 -2.54 -3.60 -12.88
CA THR A 276 -2.26 -3.02 -11.55
C THR A 276 -0.81 -3.26 -11.13
N TRP A 277 -0.30 -4.48 -11.28
CA TRP A 277 1.09 -4.82 -10.94
C TRP A 277 2.10 -4.11 -11.84
N SER A 278 1.72 -3.75 -13.07
CA SER A 278 2.56 -2.92 -13.94
C SER A 278 2.72 -1.50 -13.40
N VAL A 279 1.75 -0.98 -12.65
CA VAL A 279 1.92 0.30 -11.95
C VAL A 279 3.05 0.20 -10.92
N ASN A 280 3.11 -0.90 -10.15
CA ASN A 280 4.17 -1.10 -9.15
C ASN A 280 5.55 -1.34 -9.78
N SER A 281 5.61 -2.07 -10.90
CA SER A 281 6.88 -2.42 -11.55
C SER A 281 7.29 -1.40 -12.61
N VAL A 282 6.50 -1.24 -13.69
CA VAL A 282 6.86 -0.38 -14.84
C VAL A 282 6.92 1.08 -14.43
N CYS A 283 5.91 1.60 -13.70
CA CYS A 283 5.88 3.00 -13.33
C CYS A 283 6.88 3.40 -12.21
N HIS A 284 7.62 2.44 -11.63
CA HIS A 284 8.79 2.72 -10.79
C HIS A 284 10.13 2.55 -11.53
N MET A 285 10.11 2.24 -12.83
CA MET A 285 11.33 2.01 -13.62
C MET A 285 11.41 2.86 -14.88
N ILE A 286 10.27 3.09 -15.54
CA ILE A 286 10.22 3.68 -16.89
C ILE A 286 9.18 4.78 -16.94
N GLY A 287 9.51 5.92 -17.55
CA GLY A 287 8.58 7.01 -17.82
C GLY A 287 9.10 8.40 -17.47
N GLU A 288 8.21 9.36 -17.53
CA GLU A 288 8.52 10.78 -17.28
C GLU A 288 8.31 11.12 -15.80
N ARG A 289 9.13 12.04 -15.29
CA ARG A 289 9.11 12.48 -13.89
C ARG A 289 8.99 14.00 -13.79
N PRO A 290 7.85 14.59 -14.15
CA PRO A 290 7.66 16.04 -14.14
C PRO A 290 7.53 16.64 -12.73
N PHE A 291 7.36 15.81 -11.69
CA PHE A 291 7.22 16.25 -10.31
C PHE A 291 8.31 15.64 -9.41
N ALA A 292 8.69 16.38 -8.38
CA ALA A 292 9.72 15.99 -7.42
C ALA A 292 9.16 14.95 -6.40
N ALA A 293 9.17 13.69 -6.76
CA ALA A 293 8.90 12.58 -5.87
C ALA A 293 10.19 12.11 -5.17
N ARG A 294 10.06 11.57 -3.96
CA ARG A 294 11.19 11.08 -3.14
C ARG A 294 11.75 9.73 -3.62
N ASP A 295 11.01 9.04 -4.45
CA ASP A 295 11.26 7.72 -5.00
C ASP A 295 11.51 7.79 -6.52
N LYS A 296 11.43 6.66 -7.20
CA LYS A 296 11.67 6.56 -8.64
C LYS A 296 10.40 6.47 -9.46
N SER A 297 9.24 6.78 -8.89
CA SER A 297 7.96 6.78 -9.58
C SER A 297 7.96 7.68 -10.82
N ALA A 298 7.34 7.21 -11.89
CA ALA A 298 7.31 7.85 -13.20
C ALA A 298 5.92 7.71 -13.84
N ASN A 299 5.62 8.59 -14.79
CA ASN A 299 4.41 8.53 -15.60
C ASN A 299 4.65 7.63 -16.82
N PHE A 300 3.80 6.62 -17.02
CA PHE A 300 3.88 5.72 -18.16
C PHE A 300 2.56 5.73 -18.95
N TRP A 301 2.46 6.57 -19.98
CA TRP A 301 1.22 6.84 -20.72
C TRP A 301 0.56 5.60 -21.35
N PRO A 302 1.27 4.53 -21.82
CA PRO A 302 0.60 3.40 -22.46
C PRO A 302 -0.37 2.65 -21.53
N LEU A 303 -0.16 2.72 -20.22
CA LEU A 303 -1.05 2.10 -19.24
C LEU A 303 -2.21 2.99 -18.81
N ALA A 304 -2.24 4.27 -19.19
CA ALA A 304 -3.13 5.27 -18.59
C ALA A 304 -4.63 4.91 -18.68
N ILE A 305 -5.07 4.42 -19.82
CA ILE A 305 -6.49 4.04 -20.03
C ILE A 305 -6.80 2.75 -19.26
N PHE A 306 -5.97 1.74 -19.38
CA PHE A 306 -6.17 0.42 -18.74
C PHE A 306 -6.09 0.50 -17.22
N SER A 307 -5.23 1.36 -16.69
CA SER A 307 -5.09 1.61 -15.25
C SER A 307 -6.03 2.71 -14.72
N PHE A 308 -6.98 3.19 -15.53
CA PHE A 308 -7.90 4.28 -15.16
C PHE A 308 -7.20 5.56 -14.67
N GLY A 309 -5.96 5.80 -15.10
CA GLY A 309 -5.16 6.97 -14.75
C GLY A 309 -4.11 6.74 -13.65
N GLU A 310 -3.98 5.53 -13.10
CA GLU A 310 -2.99 5.25 -12.03
C GLU A 310 -1.55 5.28 -12.54
N SER A 311 -1.32 5.10 -13.83
CA SER A 311 0.01 5.20 -14.44
C SER A 311 0.55 6.64 -14.59
N TRP A 312 -0.23 7.66 -14.23
CA TRP A 312 0.27 9.02 -13.95
C TRP A 312 0.89 9.04 -12.54
N HIS A 313 1.84 8.15 -12.32
CA HIS A 313 2.26 7.69 -11.01
C HIS A 313 3.26 8.66 -10.33
N ASN A 314 3.97 9.47 -11.11
CA ASN A 314 4.91 10.44 -10.55
C ASN A 314 4.21 11.56 -9.79
N LEU A 315 3.08 12.10 -10.32
CA LEU A 315 2.30 13.07 -9.54
C LEU A 315 1.72 12.42 -8.29
N HIS A 316 1.21 11.21 -8.42
CA HIS A 316 0.65 10.48 -7.28
C HIS A 316 1.66 10.36 -6.13
N HIS A 317 2.91 9.98 -6.40
CA HIS A 317 3.96 9.89 -5.37
C HIS A 317 4.44 11.25 -4.86
N ALA A 318 4.42 12.30 -5.69
CA ALA A 318 4.74 13.66 -5.26
C ALA A 318 3.61 14.29 -4.41
N ASP A 319 2.36 13.90 -4.64
CA ASP A 319 1.16 14.37 -3.95
C ASP A 319 0.11 13.26 -3.79
N PRO A 320 0.33 12.29 -2.87
CA PRO A 320 -0.51 11.11 -2.74
C PRO A 320 -1.99 11.40 -2.44
N THR A 321 -2.28 12.54 -1.81
CA THR A 321 -3.65 12.91 -1.45
C THR A 321 -4.45 13.55 -2.58
N SER A 322 -3.85 13.76 -3.75
CA SER A 322 -4.55 14.34 -4.91
C SER A 322 -5.62 13.38 -5.43
N ALA A 323 -6.83 13.89 -5.66
CA ALA A 323 -7.92 13.13 -6.28
C ALA A 323 -7.73 12.94 -7.80
N ARG A 324 -6.78 13.64 -8.41
CA ARG A 324 -6.46 13.56 -9.84
C ARG A 324 -4.95 13.41 -10.03
N HIS A 325 -4.56 12.39 -10.79
CA HIS A 325 -3.16 12.09 -11.08
C HIS A 325 -2.73 12.62 -12.46
N GLY A 326 -3.60 12.53 -13.46
CA GLY A 326 -3.36 13.07 -14.80
C GLY A 326 -3.68 14.56 -14.89
N VAL A 327 -2.70 15.44 -14.71
CA VAL A 327 -2.90 16.90 -14.62
C VAL A 327 -2.38 17.66 -15.83
N GLN A 328 -1.51 17.07 -16.64
CA GLN A 328 -1.00 17.70 -17.84
C GLN A 328 -1.98 17.55 -19.02
N ARG A 329 -1.81 18.40 -20.04
CA ARG A 329 -2.68 18.37 -21.23
C ARG A 329 -2.59 16.99 -21.91
N GLY A 330 -3.75 16.41 -22.22
CA GLY A 330 -3.85 15.09 -22.86
C GLY A 330 -3.78 13.89 -21.90
N GLN A 331 -3.49 14.10 -20.62
CA GLN A 331 -3.50 13.03 -19.65
C GLN A 331 -4.93 12.65 -19.23
N ILE A 332 -5.36 11.46 -19.65
CA ILE A 332 -6.68 10.90 -19.33
C ILE A 332 -6.61 10.24 -17.96
N ASP A 333 -7.48 10.66 -17.04
CA ASP A 333 -7.64 10.10 -15.70
C ASP A 333 -9.14 9.80 -15.46
N ILE A 334 -9.51 8.55 -15.74
CA ILE A 334 -10.90 8.07 -15.65
C ILE A 334 -11.36 8.04 -14.19
N SER A 335 -10.49 7.67 -13.27
CA SER A 335 -10.77 7.65 -11.83
C SER A 335 -11.14 9.04 -11.31
N ALA A 336 -10.41 10.07 -11.71
CA ALA A 336 -10.74 11.45 -11.36
C ALA A 336 -12.10 11.89 -11.92
N ARG A 337 -12.46 11.43 -13.12
CA ARG A 337 -13.78 11.70 -13.70
C ARG A 337 -14.91 11.07 -12.90
N LEU A 338 -14.73 9.84 -12.44
CA LEU A 338 -15.72 9.18 -11.59
C LEU A 338 -15.85 9.88 -10.21
N ILE A 339 -14.74 10.28 -9.60
CA ILE A 339 -14.77 11.07 -8.35
C ILE A 339 -15.52 12.39 -8.55
N TRP A 340 -15.28 13.09 -9.67
CA TRP A 340 -16.00 14.31 -10.02
C TRP A 340 -17.51 14.07 -10.18
N ILE A 341 -17.92 12.95 -10.82
CA ILE A 341 -19.32 12.55 -10.91
C ILE A 341 -19.92 12.36 -9.50
N PHE A 342 -19.24 11.63 -8.63
CA PHE A 342 -19.69 11.43 -7.24
C PHE A 342 -19.83 12.77 -6.48
N GLU A 343 -18.92 13.70 -6.70
CA GLU A 343 -18.99 15.04 -6.10
C GLU A 343 -20.19 15.83 -6.63
N LYS A 344 -20.47 15.79 -7.95
CA LYS A 344 -21.61 16.47 -8.55
C LYS A 344 -22.96 15.95 -8.04
N PHE A 345 -23.06 14.65 -7.76
CA PHE A 345 -24.26 14.07 -7.14
C PHE A 345 -24.31 14.25 -5.61
N GLY A 346 -23.31 14.90 -5.00
CA GLY A 346 -23.20 15.06 -3.56
C GLY A 346 -22.98 13.74 -2.81
N TRP A 347 -22.49 12.71 -3.50
CA TRP A 347 -22.13 11.42 -2.92
C TRP A 347 -20.72 11.45 -2.34
N ALA A 348 -19.81 12.26 -2.94
CA ALA A 348 -18.50 12.59 -2.44
C ALA A 348 -18.42 14.09 -2.06
N HIS A 349 -17.56 14.43 -1.11
CA HIS A 349 -17.29 15.79 -0.65
C HIS A 349 -15.84 15.90 -0.15
N ASP A 350 -15.39 17.13 0.15
CA ASP A 350 -14.03 17.43 0.58
C ASP A 350 -12.98 16.84 -0.38
N VAL A 351 -13.25 16.93 -1.69
CA VAL A 351 -12.39 16.36 -2.74
C VAL A 351 -11.13 17.20 -2.89
N ARG A 352 -9.98 16.57 -2.77
CA ARG A 352 -8.67 17.23 -2.85
C ARG A 352 -8.19 17.35 -4.29
N TRP A 353 -8.83 18.25 -5.04
CA TRP A 353 -8.40 18.56 -6.39
C TRP A 353 -7.03 19.26 -6.38
N PRO A 354 -6.12 18.94 -7.34
CA PRO A 354 -4.84 19.65 -7.46
C PRO A 354 -5.09 21.10 -7.88
N THR A 355 -4.42 22.04 -7.19
CA THR A 355 -4.43 23.47 -7.56
C THR A 355 -3.13 23.87 -8.26
N PRO A 356 -3.13 24.93 -9.10
CA PRO A 356 -1.91 25.41 -9.75
C PRO A 356 -0.79 25.71 -8.74
N GLN A 357 -1.12 26.28 -7.58
CA GLN A 357 -0.16 26.59 -6.52
C GLN A 357 0.44 25.32 -5.90
N ARG A 358 -0.38 24.28 -5.74
CA ARG A 358 0.05 22.99 -5.19
C ARG A 358 0.96 22.27 -6.18
N LEU A 359 0.61 22.27 -7.48
CA LEU A 359 1.42 21.69 -8.54
C LEU A 359 2.75 22.43 -8.72
N ALA A 360 2.75 23.76 -8.65
CA ALA A 360 3.98 24.55 -8.76
C ALA A 360 5.00 24.24 -7.65
N ARG A 361 4.54 23.94 -6.42
CA ARG A 361 5.42 23.58 -5.30
C ARG A 361 6.13 22.24 -5.46
N ILE A 362 5.56 21.32 -6.21
CA ILE A 362 6.08 19.96 -6.40
C ILE A 362 6.61 19.73 -7.81
N ALA A 363 6.58 20.76 -8.68
CA ALA A 363 7.20 20.68 -10.00
C ALA A 363 8.70 20.36 -9.84
N ALA A 364 9.20 19.41 -10.62
CA ALA A 364 10.61 19.14 -10.69
C ALA A 364 11.30 20.35 -11.36
N GLU A 365 12.49 20.72 -10.86
CA GLU A 365 13.31 21.69 -11.56
C GLU A 365 13.61 21.16 -12.96
N SER A 366 13.31 21.94 -13.98
CA SER A 366 13.67 21.61 -15.36
C SER A 366 15.20 21.59 -15.45
N LYS A 367 15.76 20.39 -15.58
CA LYS A 367 17.19 20.17 -15.84
C LYS A 367 17.52 20.54 -17.26
#